data_1f65162f16a934543898b1dc04494f31
#
_entry.id   1f65162f16a934543898b1dc04494f31
#
_cell.length_a   1.000
_cell.length_b   1.000
_cell.length_c   1.000
_cell.angle_alpha   90.00
_cell.angle_beta   90.00
_cell.angle_gamma   90.00
#
_symmetry.space_group_name_H-M   'P 1'
#
loop_
_entity.id
_entity.type
_entity.pdbx_description
1 polymer ?
#
loop_
_entity_poly.entity_id
_entity_poly.type
_entity_poly.pdbx_seq_one_letter_code
_entity_poly.pdbx_strand_id
1 'polypeptide(L)'
;DRYDFQTLINAEKSLEKFVKPNKYGDLSIDFANPQAVIALNKALLSHFYKVTNWEIPKGYLCPPIPGRADYIHHISDLLASSNNGIIPKDKVRGLDVGVGANCIYPIIGSSVYDWNFVGSDIEIESINSVENIIKSNEILKDKIETRHQKNPNNIFVGVINPEDRFDFTLCNPPFHK
;
A
#
# COMPACT_ATOMS: atom_id res chain seq x y z
N ASP A 1 13.46 -15.33 1.13
CA ASP A 1 13.04 -15.69 2.49
C ASP A 1 11.66 -16.29 2.44
N ARG A 2 11.42 -17.32 3.29
CA ARG A 2 10.13 -18.01 3.37
C ARG A 2 9.21 -17.25 4.33
N TYR A 3 7.91 -17.23 4.04
CA TYR A 3 6.91 -16.67 4.96
C TYR A 3 6.81 -17.53 6.24
N ASP A 4 6.81 -16.89 7.40
CA ASP A 4 6.41 -17.53 8.66
C ASP A 4 4.88 -17.56 8.75
N PHE A 5 4.28 -18.61 8.16
CA PHE A 5 2.83 -18.73 8.10
C PHE A 5 2.19 -18.87 9.48
N GLN A 6 2.88 -19.43 10.48
CA GLN A 6 2.33 -19.51 11.84
C GLN A 6 2.15 -18.13 12.46
N THR A 7 3.14 -17.29 12.35
CA THR A 7 3.08 -15.90 12.81
C THR A 7 2.04 -15.09 12.03
N LEU A 8 1.95 -15.27 10.70
CA LEU A 8 0.98 -14.59 9.86
C LEU A 8 -0.46 -15.02 10.15
N ILE A 9 -0.73 -16.30 10.40
CA ILE A 9 -2.05 -16.79 10.82
C ILE A 9 -2.47 -16.21 12.17
N ASN A 10 -1.53 -16.01 13.09
CA ASN A 10 -1.83 -15.34 14.35
C ASN A 10 -2.24 -13.88 14.17
N ALA A 11 -1.66 -13.20 13.18
CA ALA A 11 -2.01 -11.83 12.84
C ALA A 11 -3.33 -11.72 12.06
N GLU A 12 -3.64 -12.71 11.20
CA GLU A 12 -4.84 -12.75 10.36
C GLU A 12 -5.38 -14.18 10.22
N LYS A 13 -6.38 -14.52 11.02
CA LYS A 13 -6.96 -15.86 11.08
C LYS A 13 -7.56 -16.36 9.76
N SER A 14 -8.06 -15.47 8.91
CA SER A 14 -8.63 -15.87 7.63
C SER A 14 -7.63 -16.51 6.67
N LEU A 15 -6.32 -16.34 6.92
CA LEU A 15 -5.25 -16.96 6.16
C LEU A 15 -5.17 -18.48 6.37
N GLU A 16 -5.52 -18.99 7.57
CA GLU A 16 -5.32 -20.38 7.98
C GLU A 16 -5.91 -21.37 6.97
N LYS A 17 -7.12 -21.13 6.49
CA LYS A 17 -7.81 -22.03 5.55
C LYS A 17 -7.13 -22.17 4.18
N PHE A 18 -6.23 -21.26 3.84
CA PHE A 18 -5.51 -21.25 2.56
C PHE A 18 -4.10 -21.83 2.66
N VAL A 19 -3.57 -21.98 3.89
CA VAL A 19 -2.20 -22.49 4.11
C VAL A 19 -2.20 -24.01 4.06
N LYS A 20 -1.39 -24.56 3.17
CA LYS A 20 -1.24 -26.03 2.99
C LYS A 20 0.22 -26.37 2.69
N PRO A 21 0.67 -27.61 2.99
CA PRO A 21 1.97 -28.06 2.53
C PRO A 21 2.04 -28.04 0.99
N ASN A 22 3.13 -27.56 0.45
CA ASN A 22 3.46 -27.65 -0.97
C ASN A 22 4.06 -29.04 -1.29
N LYS A 23 4.42 -29.25 -2.56
CA LYS A 23 5.03 -30.52 -3.02
C LYS A 23 6.37 -30.88 -2.35
N TYR A 24 6.98 -29.94 -1.63
CA TYR A 24 8.23 -30.13 -0.89
C TYR A 24 8.02 -30.26 0.63
N GLY A 25 6.76 -30.22 1.09
CA GLY A 25 6.40 -30.31 2.51
C GLY A 25 6.43 -28.97 3.25
N ASP A 26 6.79 -27.87 2.60
CA ASP A 26 6.79 -26.54 3.19
C ASP A 26 5.38 -25.93 3.18
N LEU A 27 5.02 -25.18 4.23
CA LEU A 27 3.78 -24.43 4.25
C LEU A 27 3.78 -23.35 3.16
N SER A 28 2.68 -23.24 2.44
CA SER A 28 2.49 -22.28 1.37
C SER A 28 1.00 -22.01 1.13
N ILE A 29 0.70 -21.06 0.25
CA ILE A 29 -0.63 -20.84 -0.29
C ILE A 29 -0.66 -21.14 -1.79
N ASP A 30 -1.84 -21.27 -2.35
CA ASP A 30 -2.03 -21.26 -3.79
C ASP A 30 -2.03 -19.80 -4.29
N PHE A 31 -0.92 -19.35 -4.88
CA PHE A 31 -0.77 -17.98 -5.41
C PHE A 31 -1.63 -17.72 -6.67
N ALA A 32 -2.21 -18.75 -7.27
CA ALA A 32 -3.21 -18.58 -8.33
C ALA A 32 -4.62 -18.29 -7.78
N ASN A 33 -4.83 -18.50 -6.48
CA ASN A 33 -6.09 -18.19 -5.82
C ASN A 33 -6.11 -16.75 -5.30
N PRO A 34 -6.89 -15.82 -5.90
CA PRO A 34 -6.92 -14.41 -5.47
C PRO A 34 -7.30 -14.23 -3.99
N GLN A 35 -8.19 -15.08 -3.45
CA GLN A 35 -8.60 -14.99 -2.06
C GLN A 35 -7.49 -15.38 -1.09
N ALA A 36 -6.66 -16.34 -1.46
CA ALA A 36 -5.48 -16.73 -0.68
C ALA A 36 -4.44 -15.60 -0.68
N VAL A 37 -4.22 -14.95 -1.83
CA VAL A 37 -3.31 -13.81 -1.93
C VAL A 37 -3.80 -12.61 -1.13
N ILE A 38 -5.11 -12.30 -1.17
CA ILE A 38 -5.70 -11.26 -0.32
C ILE A 38 -5.50 -11.56 1.16
N ALA A 39 -5.77 -12.81 1.60
CA ALA A 39 -5.59 -13.20 2.99
C ALA A 39 -4.12 -13.10 3.44
N LEU A 40 -3.17 -13.50 2.58
CA LEU A 40 -1.74 -13.34 2.84
C LEU A 40 -1.36 -11.86 2.98
N ASN A 41 -1.83 -11.01 2.08
CA ASN A 41 -1.52 -9.57 2.13
C ASN A 41 -2.15 -8.90 3.36
N LYS A 42 -3.36 -9.29 3.78
CA LYS A 42 -3.94 -8.84 5.05
C LYS A 42 -3.05 -9.20 6.24
N ALA A 43 -2.58 -10.44 6.28
CA ALA A 43 -1.69 -10.90 7.33
C ALA A 43 -0.36 -10.14 7.36
N LEU A 44 0.24 -9.89 6.20
CA LEU A 44 1.48 -9.11 6.07
C LEU A 44 1.27 -7.66 6.53
N LEU A 45 0.18 -7.01 6.11
CA LEU A 45 -0.14 -5.64 6.52
C LEU A 45 -0.39 -5.53 8.02
N SER A 46 -1.12 -6.50 8.60
CA SER A 46 -1.38 -6.54 10.03
C SER A 46 -0.09 -6.76 10.84
N HIS A 47 0.71 -7.75 10.45
CA HIS A 47 1.92 -8.13 11.20
C HIS A 47 3.02 -7.07 11.12
N PHE A 48 3.39 -6.65 9.90
CA PHE A 48 4.55 -5.80 9.69
C PHE A 48 4.23 -4.29 9.74
N TYR A 49 3.03 -3.89 9.30
CA TYR A 49 2.67 -2.49 9.14
C TYR A 49 1.60 -2.01 10.12
N LYS A 50 1.07 -2.90 10.96
CA LYS A 50 0.04 -2.61 11.96
C LYS A 50 -1.26 -2.06 11.37
N VAL A 51 -1.55 -2.40 10.12
CA VAL A 51 -2.78 -2.04 9.42
C VAL A 51 -3.72 -3.24 9.42
N THR A 52 -4.89 -3.06 10.03
CA THR A 52 -5.95 -4.06 10.11
C THR A 52 -7.16 -3.62 9.28
N ASN A 53 -8.16 -4.50 9.13
CA ASN A 53 -9.37 -4.18 8.37
C ASN A 53 -9.09 -3.65 6.95
N TRP A 54 -8.02 -4.11 6.33
CA TRP A 54 -7.68 -3.79 4.97
C TRP A 54 -8.53 -4.65 4.02
N GLU A 55 -9.45 -4.00 3.32
CA GLU A 55 -10.36 -4.62 2.36
C GLU A 55 -10.25 -3.89 1.03
N ILE A 56 -10.34 -4.65 -0.07
CA ILE A 56 -10.40 -4.08 -1.41
C ILE A 56 -11.68 -4.57 -2.12
N PRO A 57 -12.27 -3.78 -3.02
CA PRO A 57 -13.46 -4.17 -3.75
C PRO A 57 -13.22 -5.42 -4.59
N LYS A 58 -14.29 -6.19 -4.81
CA LYS A 58 -14.22 -7.39 -5.64
C LYS A 58 -13.80 -7.04 -7.07
N GLY A 59 -12.84 -7.80 -7.59
CA GLY A 59 -12.31 -7.60 -8.96
C GLY A 59 -11.11 -6.67 -9.05
N TYR A 60 -10.76 -5.98 -7.97
CA TYR A 60 -9.53 -5.20 -7.92
C TYR A 60 -8.32 -6.11 -7.70
N LEU A 61 -7.18 -5.69 -8.25
CA LEU A 61 -5.93 -6.43 -8.11
C LEU A 61 -5.35 -6.26 -6.69
N CYS A 62 -4.88 -7.38 -6.16
CA CYS A 62 -4.14 -7.39 -4.91
C CYS A 62 -2.63 -7.48 -5.23
N PRO A 63 -1.87 -6.40 -5.08
CA PRO A 63 -0.45 -6.41 -5.40
C PRO A 63 0.33 -7.29 -4.43
N PRO A 64 1.41 -7.93 -4.87
CA PRO A 64 2.33 -8.61 -3.96
C PRO A 64 3.09 -7.57 -3.12
N ILE A 65 2.84 -7.55 -1.80
CA ILE A 65 3.38 -6.54 -0.88
C ILE A 65 4.91 -6.46 -0.89
N PRO A 66 5.69 -7.58 -0.89
CA PRO A 66 7.15 -7.47 -0.87
C PRO A 66 7.72 -6.63 -2.01
N GLY A 67 7.28 -6.85 -3.25
CA GLY A 67 7.74 -6.06 -4.40
C GLY A 67 7.28 -4.59 -4.36
N ARG A 68 6.17 -4.31 -3.68
CA ARG A 68 5.71 -2.93 -3.46
C ARG A 68 6.51 -2.24 -2.38
N ALA A 69 6.90 -2.97 -1.34
CA ALA A 69 7.77 -2.44 -0.29
C ALA A 69 9.13 -2.03 -0.85
N ASP A 70 9.72 -2.79 -1.75
CA ASP A 70 10.99 -2.47 -2.40
C ASP A 70 10.95 -1.10 -3.08
N TYR A 71 9.84 -0.75 -3.75
CA TYR A 71 9.70 0.57 -4.39
C TYR A 71 9.79 1.72 -3.37
N ILE A 72 9.11 1.59 -2.23
CA ILE A 72 9.18 2.59 -1.15
C ILE A 72 10.59 2.64 -0.54
N HIS A 73 11.26 1.51 -0.36
CA HIS A 73 12.63 1.48 0.14
C HIS A 73 13.61 2.14 -0.83
N HIS A 74 13.47 1.95 -2.13
CA HIS A 74 14.26 2.67 -3.13
C HIS A 74 14.04 4.19 -3.09
N ILE A 75 12.80 4.65 -2.87
CA ILE A 75 12.52 6.08 -2.67
C ILE A 75 13.22 6.58 -1.40
N SER A 76 13.23 5.80 -0.32
CA SER A 76 13.90 6.19 0.91
C SER A 76 15.42 6.34 0.72
N ASP A 77 16.04 5.43 -0.03
CA ASP A 77 17.45 5.49 -0.37
C ASP A 77 17.77 6.74 -1.23
N LEU A 78 16.88 7.06 -2.15
CA LEU A 78 17.01 8.24 -3.01
C LEU A 78 16.94 9.54 -2.19
N LEU A 79 15.98 9.64 -1.27
CA LEU A 79 15.86 10.77 -0.36
C LEU A 79 17.06 10.87 0.58
N ALA A 80 17.55 9.74 1.09
CA ALA A 80 18.75 9.70 1.93
C ALA A 80 19.98 10.20 1.18
N SER A 81 20.14 9.83 -0.09
CA SER A 81 21.29 10.27 -0.91
C SER A 81 21.36 11.79 -1.06
N SER A 82 20.21 12.46 -1.05
CA SER A 82 20.08 13.92 -1.08
C SER A 82 20.12 14.58 0.30
N ASN A 83 20.22 13.79 1.37
CA ASN A 83 20.16 14.23 2.77
C ASN A 83 21.32 13.65 3.60
N ASN A 84 22.54 13.70 3.07
CA ASN A 84 23.77 13.23 3.74
C ASN A 84 23.70 11.77 4.23
N GLY A 85 23.02 10.89 3.51
CA GLY A 85 22.85 9.48 3.85
C GLY A 85 21.80 9.19 4.93
N ILE A 86 21.06 10.21 5.37
CA ILE A 86 20.04 10.08 6.42
C ILE A 86 18.66 10.04 5.77
N ILE A 87 17.88 8.99 6.04
CA ILE A 87 16.50 8.91 5.59
C ILE A 87 15.67 9.97 6.33
N PRO A 88 15.11 10.99 5.62
CA PRO A 88 14.28 11.99 6.27
C PRO A 88 12.95 11.36 6.70
N LYS A 89 12.50 11.67 7.90
CA LYS A 89 11.21 11.19 8.45
C LYS A 89 10.22 12.33 8.62
N ASP A 90 10.63 13.35 9.33
CA ASP A 90 9.77 14.48 9.65
C ASP A 90 9.41 15.29 8.40
N LYS A 91 8.10 15.57 8.26
CA LYS A 91 7.53 16.45 7.23
C LYS A 91 7.70 15.97 5.78
N VAL A 92 8.16 14.74 5.54
CA VAL A 92 8.21 14.19 4.18
C VAL A 92 6.79 13.95 3.68
N ARG A 93 6.51 14.44 2.48
CA ARG A 93 5.21 14.29 1.83
C ARG A 93 5.35 13.76 0.42
N GLY A 94 4.73 12.62 0.16
CA GLY A 94 4.68 11.98 -1.16
C GLY A 94 3.32 12.18 -1.85
N LEU A 95 3.33 12.18 -3.17
CA LEU A 95 2.12 12.10 -4.00
C LEU A 95 2.10 10.75 -4.70
N ASP A 96 1.08 9.95 -4.43
CA ASP A 96 0.81 8.68 -5.11
C ASP A 96 -0.25 8.91 -6.20
N VAL A 97 0.18 8.87 -7.46
CA VAL A 97 -0.69 9.05 -8.63
C VAL A 97 -1.21 7.69 -9.08
N GLY A 98 -2.53 7.49 -8.99
CA GLY A 98 -3.15 6.19 -9.18
C GLY A 98 -2.97 5.30 -7.96
N VAL A 99 -3.40 5.80 -6.78
CA VAL A 99 -3.23 5.11 -5.50
C VAL A 99 -3.90 3.74 -5.46
N GLY A 100 -4.90 3.52 -6.31
CA GLY A 100 -5.68 2.30 -6.37
C GLY A 100 -6.50 2.03 -5.11
N ALA A 101 -7.32 0.99 -5.15
CA ALA A 101 -8.18 0.62 -4.03
C ALA A 101 -7.43 0.03 -2.82
N ASN A 102 -6.16 -0.34 -3.01
CA ASN A 102 -5.34 -1.04 -2.02
C ASN A 102 -4.49 -0.13 -1.12
N CYS A 103 -4.18 1.10 -1.54
CA CYS A 103 -3.42 2.08 -0.77
C CYS A 103 -2.03 1.58 -0.30
N ILE A 104 -1.40 0.66 -1.00
CA ILE A 104 -0.20 -0.06 -0.52
C ILE A 104 0.98 0.86 -0.29
N TYR A 105 1.30 1.74 -1.24
CA TYR A 105 2.47 2.63 -1.11
C TYR A 105 2.34 3.62 0.04
N PRO A 106 1.21 4.35 0.21
CA PRO A 106 1.01 5.20 1.37
C PRO A 106 1.04 4.44 2.69
N ILE A 107 0.46 3.22 2.76
CA ILE A 107 0.51 2.39 3.97
C ILE A 107 1.96 2.07 4.36
N ILE A 108 2.76 1.57 3.41
CA ILE A 108 4.14 1.19 3.69
C ILE A 108 4.97 2.41 4.08
N GLY A 109 4.89 3.50 3.30
CA GLY A 109 5.66 4.71 3.55
C GLY A 109 5.33 5.38 4.88
N SER A 110 4.04 5.43 5.25
CA SER A 110 3.62 5.97 6.56
C SER A 110 4.05 5.08 7.70
N SER A 111 3.88 3.77 7.57
CA SER A 111 4.16 2.83 8.67
C SER A 111 5.66 2.67 8.95
N VAL A 112 6.50 2.65 7.91
CA VAL A 112 7.94 2.40 8.04
C VAL A 112 8.72 3.69 8.28
N TYR A 113 8.37 4.77 7.56
CA TYR A 113 9.15 6.01 7.51
C TYR A 113 8.46 7.21 8.12
N ASP A 114 7.25 7.05 8.62
CA ASP A 114 6.43 8.13 9.18
C ASP A 114 6.09 9.24 8.19
N TRP A 115 6.13 8.93 6.89
CA TRP A 115 5.83 9.88 5.83
C TRP A 115 4.33 10.16 5.69
N ASN A 116 4.01 11.33 5.15
CA ASN A 116 2.66 11.72 4.79
C ASN A 116 2.42 11.55 3.29
N PHE A 117 1.19 11.26 2.90
CA PHE A 117 0.84 11.04 1.51
C PHE A 117 -0.44 11.76 1.10
N VAL A 118 -0.46 12.20 -0.15
CA VAL A 118 -1.68 12.41 -0.91
C VAL A 118 -1.79 11.29 -1.93
N GLY A 119 -2.90 10.55 -1.91
CA GLY A 119 -3.22 9.55 -2.92
C GLY A 119 -4.30 10.06 -3.86
N SER A 120 -4.04 10.07 -5.15
CA SER A 120 -5.02 10.46 -6.16
C SER A 120 -5.42 9.28 -7.03
N ASP A 121 -6.68 9.26 -7.47
CA ASP A 121 -7.18 8.27 -8.42
C ASP A 121 -8.32 8.84 -9.24
N ILE A 122 -8.52 8.33 -10.45
CA ILE A 122 -9.67 8.67 -11.32
C ILE A 122 -10.92 7.86 -10.94
N GLU A 123 -10.73 6.70 -10.32
CA GLU A 123 -11.81 5.80 -9.93
C GLU A 123 -12.32 6.16 -8.53
N ILE A 124 -13.56 6.65 -8.46
CA ILE A 124 -14.17 7.01 -7.16
C ILE A 124 -14.29 5.81 -6.22
N GLU A 125 -14.44 4.59 -6.75
CA GLU A 125 -14.49 3.37 -5.96
C GLU A 125 -13.14 3.09 -5.28
N SER A 126 -12.02 3.36 -5.96
CA SER A 126 -10.68 3.31 -5.38
C SER A 126 -10.54 4.30 -4.22
N ILE A 127 -10.95 5.55 -4.43
CA ILE A 127 -10.93 6.58 -3.39
C ILE A 127 -11.76 6.16 -2.16
N ASN A 128 -12.99 5.70 -2.38
CA ASN A 128 -13.87 5.23 -1.29
C ASN A 128 -13.25 4.05 -0.52
N SER A 129 -12.60 3.12 -1.23
CA SER A 129 -11.89 2.00 -0.62
C SER A 129 -10.76 2.49 0.29
N VAL A 130 -9.92 3.39 -0.20
CA VAL A 130 -8.81 3.98 0.57
C VAL A 130 -9.33 4.72 1.80
N GLU A 131 -10.38 5.52 1.67
CA GLU A 131 -10.99 6.22 2.81
C GLU A 131 -11.51 5.25 3.88
N ASN A 132 -12.08 4.11 3.48
CA ASN A 132 -12.52 3.08 4.43
C ASN A 132 -11.33 2.44 5.16
N ILE A 133 -10.22 2.17 4.47
CA ILE A 133 -8.98 1.68 5.08
C ILE A 133 -8.45 2.71 6.09
N ILE A 134 -8.38 3.98 5.72
CA ILE A 134 -7.92 5.06 6.60
C ILE A 134 -8.81 5.17 7.85
N LYS A 135 -10.14 5.21 7.66
CA LYS A 135 -11.11 5.29 8.79
C LYS A 135 -10.99 4.14 9.77
N SER A 136 -10.63 2.96 9.29
CA SER A 136 -10.48 1.74 10.09
C SER A 136 -9.14 1.65 10.82
N ASN A 137 -8.18 2.55 10.53
CA ASN A 137 -6.82 2.50 11.06
C ASN A 137 -6.39 3.87 11.57
N GLU A 138 -6.40 4.06 12.89
CA GLU A 138 -6.05 5.33 13.54
C GLU A 138 -4.68 5.87 13.10
N ILE A 139 -3.70 4.96 12.94
CA ILE A 139 -2.34 5.30 12.54
C ILE A 139 -2.24 5.93 11.14
N LEU A 140 -3.27 5.79 10.30
CA LEU A 140 -3.30 6.31 8.93
C LEU A 140 -4.06 7.63 8.79
N LYS A 141 -4.91 8.00 9.76
CA LYS A 141 -5.85 9.14 9.64
C LYS A 141 -5.16 10.48 9.36
N ASP A 142 -4.05 10.74 10.04
CA ASP A 142 -3.30 11.98 9.88
C ASP A 142 -2.14 11.86 8.88
N LYS A 143 -1.99 10.69 8.26
CA LYS A 143 -0.88 10.39 7.34
C LYS A 143 -1.27 10.38 5.87
N ILE A 144 -2.50 10.02 5.56
CA ILE A 144 -2.95 9.80 4.19
C ILE A 144 -4.20 10.63 3.91
N GLU A 145 -4.09 11.49 2.90
CA GLU A 145 -5.20 12.27 2.31
C GLU A 145 -5.52 11.70 0.93
N THR A 146 -6.80 11.61 0.59
CA THR A 146 -7.24 11.18 -0.75
C THR A 146 -7.75 12.34 -1.57
N ARG A 147 -7.50 12.33 -2.88
CA ARG A 147 -8.01 13.32 -3.84
C ARG A 147 -8.52 12.65 -5.11
N HIS A 148 -9.80 12.81 -5.40
CA HIS A 148 -10.39 12.28 -6.61
C HIS A 148 -10.02 13.13 -7.83
N GLN A 149 -9.34 12.55 -8.83
CA GLN A 149 -9.09 13.17 -10.13
C GLN A 149 -10.33 13.04 -11.01
N LYS A 150 -11.08 14.11 -11.13
CA LYS A 150 -12.38 14.13 -11.85
C LYS A 150 -12.23 14.13 -13.38
N ASN A 151 -11.05 14.51 -13.89
CA ASN A 151 -10.80 14.56 -15.32
C ASN A 151 -9.70 13.54 -15.69
N PRO A 152 -10.04 12.42 -16.38
CA PRO A 152 -9.06 11.37 -16.70
C PRO A 152 -7.95 11.82 -17.67
N ASN A 153 -8.09 12.97 -18.33
CA ASN A 153 -7.05 13.53 -19.19
C ASN A 153 -6.00 14.34 -18.41
N ASN A 154 -6.23 14.56 -17.11
CA ASN A 154 -5.32 15.31 -16.25
C ASN A 154 -4.66 14.38 -15.23
N ILE A 155 -3.42 14.68 -14.88
CA ILE A 155 -2.71 13.99 -13.79
C ILE A 155 -2.70 14.89 -12.55
N PHE A 156 -2.18 16.09 -12.67
CA PHE A 156 -1.96 17.02 -11.56
C PHE A 156 -3.02 18.12 -11.45
N VAL A 157 -3.52 18.58 -12.59
CA VAL A 157 -4.54 19.64 -12.63
C VAL A 157 -5.83 19.14 -11.97
N GLY A 158 -6.30 19.87 -10.96
CA GLY A 158 -7.46 19.49 -10.16
C GLY A 158 -7.16 18.59 -8.97
N VAL A 159 -5.90 18.14 -8.83
CA VAL A 159 -5.41 17.34 -7.69
C VAL A 159 -4.42 18.14 -6.84
N ILE A 160 -3.45 18.80 -7.46
CA ILE A 160 -2.45 19.61 -6.74
C ILE A 160 -2.97 21.02 -6.52
N ASN A 161 -2.91 21.50 -5.28
CA ASN A 161 -3.23 22.86 -4.89
C ASN A 161 -1.96 23.75 -4.96
N PRO A 162 -2.09 25.09 -5.13
CA PRO A 162 -0.95 25.98 -5.22
C PRO A 162 0.00 25.97 -4.01
N GLU A 163 -0.55 25.67 -2.83
CA GLU A 163 0.18 25.57 -1.55
C GLU A 163 0.85 24.22 -1.31
N ASP A 164 0.51 23.19 -2.08
CA ASP A 164 1.10 21.87 -1.90
C ASP A 164 2.61 21.87 -2.16
N ARG A 165 3.30 21.08 -1.36
CA ARG A 165 4.71 20.76 -1.55
C ARG A 165 4.88 19.26 -1.34
N PHE A 166 5.55 18.62 -2.28
CA PHE A 166 5.85 17.19 -2.24
C PHE A 166 7.35 16.98 -2.37
N ASP A 167 7.89 16.08 -1.58
CA ASP A 167 9.31 15.68 -1.65
C ASP A 167 9.55 14.69 -2.78
N PHE A 168 8.51 13.92 -3.12
CA PHE A 168 8.53 12.98 -4.24
C PHE A 168 7.13 12.71 -4.78
N THR A 169 7.09 12.22 -6.00
CA THR A 169 5.89 11.62 -6.60
C THR A 169 6.20 10.19 -7.00
N LEU A 170 5.22 9.33 -6.90
CA LEU A 170 5.28 7.96 -7.38
C LEU A 170 4.04 7.63 -8.21
N CYS A 171 4.18 6.69 -9.11
CA CYS A 171 3.08 6.19 -9.91
C CYS A 171 3.39 4.75 -10.33
N ASN A 172 2.39 3.89 -10.23
CA ASN A 172 2.46 2.54 -10.76
C ASN A 172 1.24 2.31 -11.65
N PRO A 173 1.27 2.80 -12.90
CA PRO A 173 0.13 2.77 -13.79
C PRO A 173 -0.24 1.33 -14.17
N PRO A 174 -1.50 1.07 -14.56
CA PRO A 174 -1.89 -0.23 -15.09
C PRO A 174 -1.14 -0.52 -16.39
N PHE A 175 -0.63 -1.76 -16.52
CA PHE A 175 0.10 -2.22 -17.71
C PHE A 175 -0.81 -2.78 -18.81
N HIS A 176 -2.08 -3.02 -18.48
CA HIS A 176 -3.08 -3.56 -19.38
C HIS A 176 -4.35 -2.72 -19.33
N LYS A 177 -5.01 -2.61 -20.47
CA LYS A 177 -6.33 -2.00 -20.60
C LYS A 177 -7.41 -3.01 -20.21
#